data_d1859470562f4a1dbaeecc0be30e7d1a
#
_entry.id   d1859470562f4a1dbaeecc0be30e7d1a
#
_cell.length_a   1.000
_cell.length_b   1.000
_cell.length_c   1.000
_cell.angle_alpha   90.00
_cell.angle_beta   90.00
_cell.angle_gamma   90.00
#
_symmetry.space_group_name_H-M   'P 1'
#
loop_
_entity.id
_entity.type
_entity.pdbx_description
1 polymer ?
#
loop_
_entity_poly.entity_id
_entity_poly.type
_entity_poly.pdbx_seq_one_letter_code
_entity_poly.pdbx_strand_id
1 'polypeptide(L)'
;MNPLEEKWKSIIHEYRDSYSENSIQALIRAIKSADLDGKKVLIDDLRIEKWLSEEKGIDIDCIFRPELFNEIRMVKTENEVEIMREAAIINEQSMLAAIDFMSEGATWEELENFYMSEMAKRGGRGVYMMCGVGELPNGVCEKGEPIMFDALGQYKRYHGDFGRCAVIGNPSQLHIERHQAILEGWEKAKEFLKPGSTYDQISEEVGSHVRSLGFDSFRNPVVHGLGLEHTDDPKNIGTQPGVKISQTLEKNMVINIDMPFTEIGWGSVHMEDTILITDDGFERLSSADFDLRSS
;
A
#
# COMPACT_ATOMS: atom_id res chain seq x y z
N MET A 1 38.98 31.23 -18.71
CA MET A 1 38.16 30.37 -17.84
C MET A 1 37.27 29.51 -18.76
N ASN A 2 37.23 28.22 -18.56
CA ASN A 2 36.45 27.30 -19.41
C ASN A 2 34.94 27.52 -19.16
N PRO A 3 34.10 27.75 -20.18
CA PRO A 3 32.66 27.93 -20.02
C PRO A 3 31.96 26.77 -19.26
N LEU A 4 32.53 25.56 -19.30
CA LEU A 4 32.08 24.43 -18.51
C LEU A 4 32.38 24.60 -17.01
N GLU A 5 33.51 25.21 -16.64
CA GLU A 5 33.84 25.49 -15.24
C GLU A 5 32.90 26.51 -14.60
N GLU A 6 32.48 27.53 -15.33
CA GLU A 6 31.50 28.52 -14.84
C GLU A 6 30.13 27.89 -14.65
N LYS A 7 29.71 27.04 -15.59
CA LYS A 7 28.45 26.31 -15.48
C LYS A 7 28.45 25.34 -14.29
N TRP A 8 29.56 24.62 -14.08
CA TRP A 8 29.70 23.71 -12.92
C TRP A 8 29.79 24.48 -11.60
N LYS A 9 30.44 25.66 -11.58
CA LYS A 9 30.47 26.49 -10.38
C LYS A 9 29.09 27.03 -10.00
N SER A 10 28.24 27.40 -10.96
CA SER A 10 26.87 27.83 -10.67
C SER A 10 26.02 26.66 -10.13
N ILE A 11 26.12 25.48 -10.73
CA ILE A 11 25.44 24.27 -10.29
C ILE A 11 25.92 23.87 -8.88
N ILE A 12 27.23 23.91 -8.62
CA ILE A 12 27.81 23.57 -7.31
C ILE A 12 27.44 24.64 -6.26
N HIS A 13 27.28 25.91 -6.62
CA HIS A 13 26.82 26.95 -5.70
C HIS A 13 25.34 26.74 -5.31
N GLU A 14 24.50 26.35 -6.23
CA GLU A 14 23.09 25.96 -5.91
C GLU A 14 23.02 24.76 -4.99
N TYR A 15 23.98 23.84 -5.07
CA TYR A 15 24.04 22.64 -4.17
C TYR A 15 24.86 22.90 -2.89
N ARG A 16 25.56 24.03 -2.76
CA ARG A 16 26.38 24.36 -1.55
C ARG A 16 25.60 25.04 -0.45
N ASP A 17 24.49 25.69 -0.79
CA ASP A 17 23.53 26.12 0.23
C ASP A 17 22.94 24.90 0.87
N SER A 18 22.79 24.91 2.19
CA SER A 18 22.24 23.72 2.87
C SER A 18 20.92 23.33 2.23
N TYR A 19 20.68 22.04 2.07
CA TYR A 19 19.45 21.51 1.46
C TYR A 19 18.19 22.06 2.16
N SER A 20 18.28 22.35 3.46
CA SER A 20 17.22 22.98 4.25
C SER A 20 17.04 24.46 3.91
N GLU A 21 18.10 25.24 3.69
CA GLU A 21 18.00 26.65 3.28
C GLU A 21 17.32 26.79 1.93
N ASN A 22 17.70 25.98 0.95
CA ASN A 22 17.06 25.99 -0.37
C ASN A 22 15.57 25.63 -0.30
N SER A 23 15.19 24.69 0.53
CA SER A 23 13.79 24.29 0.72
C SER A 23 12.95 25.40 1.36
N ILE A 24 13.51 26.09 2.38
CA ILE A 24 12.82 27.21 3.05
C ILE A 24 12.66 28.38 2.08
N GLN A 25 13.71 28.76 1.34
CA GLN A 25 13.63 29.83 0.36
C GLN A 25 12.65 29.52 -0.78
N ALA A 26 12.57 28.26 -1.22
CA ALA A 26 11.57 27.82 -2.19
C ALA A 26 10.14 27.95 -1.63
N LEU A 27 9.93 27.55 -0.39
CA LEU A 27 8.66 27.69 0.31
C LEU A 27 8.25 29.17 0.45
N ILE A 28 9.16 30.04 0.87
CA ILE A 28 8.92 31.49 0.99
C ILE A 28 8.53 32.09 -0.36
N ARG A 29 9.21 31.72 -1.44
CA ARG A 29 8.85 32.18 -2.79
C ARG A 29 7.45 31.70 -3.19
N ALA A 30 7.11 30.45 -2.87
CA ALA A 30 5.78 29.89 -3.16
C ALA A 30 4.68 30.63 -2.39
N ILE A 31 4.89 30.88 -1.09
CA ILE A 31 3.98 31.65 -0.22
C ILE A 31 3.71 33.04 -0.78
N LYS A 32 4.77 33.77 -1.16
CA LYS A 32 4.66 35.10 -1.74
C LYS A 32 3.98 35.08 -3.11
N SER A 33 4.30 34.10 -3.95
CA SER A 33 3.68 33.94 -5.28
C SER A 33 2.20 33.60 -5.20
N ALA A 34 1.79 32.90 -4.15
CA ALA A 34 0.40 32.55 -3.91
C ALA A 34 -0.39 33.61 -3.11
N ASP A 35 0.23 34.74 -2.79
CA ASP A 35 -0.37 35.82 -1.99
C ASP A 35 -0.93 35.31 -0.64
N LEU A 36 -0.15 34.47 0.06
CA LEU A 36 -0.54 33.86 1.34
C LEU A 36 0.00 34.63 2.56
N ASP A 37 0.80 35.68 2.37
CA ASP A 37 1.32 36.52 3.45
C ASP A 37 0.15 37.20 4.21
N GLY A 38 0.16 37.15 5.52
CA GLY A 38 -0.95 37.61 6.39
C GLY A 38 -2.17 36.69 6.43
N LYS A 39 -2.09 35.48 5.86
CA LYS A 39 -3.23 34.53 5.80
C LYS A 39 -3.05 33.31 6.70
N LYS A 40 -4.16 32.64 6.97
CA LYS A 40 -4.17 31.31 7.61
C LYS A 40 -3.82 30.24 6.59
N VAL A 41 -2.83 29.40 6.91
CA VAL A 41 -2.34 28.33 6.04
C VAL A 41 -2.37 27.01 6.77
N LEU A 42 -2.94 25.99 6.13
CA LEU A 42 -2.89 24.62 6.66
C LEU A 42 -1.52 24.01 6.35
N ILE A 43 -0.92 23.37 7.34
CA ILE A 43 0.36 22.67 7.25
C ILE A 43 0.24 21.25 7.79
N ASP A 44 1.00 20.33 7.22
CA ASP A 44 1.11 18.92 7.65
C ASP A 44 2.39 18.63 8.44
N ASP A 45 3.33 19.57 8.48
CA ASP A 45 4.61 19.46 9.17
C ASP A 45 4.83 20.65 10.09
N LEU A 46 4.85 20.42 11.40
CA LEU A 46 5.10 21.46 12.43
C LEU A 46 6.45 22.17 12.28
N ARG A 47 7.43 21.57 11.61
CA ARG A 47 8.71 22.21 11.35
C ARG A 47 8.58 23.43 10.46
N ILE A 48 7.56 23.43 9.58
CA ILE A 48 7.29 24.57 8.67
C ILE A 48 6.98 25.83 9.46
N GLU A 49 6.11 25.76 10.47
CA GLU A 49 5.78 26.89 11.34
C GLU A 49 7.04 27.50 11.98
N LYS A 50 7.91 26.64 12.54
CA LYS A 50 9.17 27.07 13.15
C LYS A 50 10.07 27.75 12.14
N TRP A 51 10.28 27.15 10.96
CA TRP A 51 11.14 27.71 9.92
C TRP A 51 10.65 29.05 9.41
N LEU A 52 9.33 29.19 9.21
CA LEU A 52 8.73 30.45 8.75
C LEU A 52 8.78 31.55 9.82
N SER A 53 8.64 31.20 11.10
CA SER A 53 8.72 32.16 12.21
C SER A 53 10.12 32.75 12.41
N GLU A 54 11.16 32.06 11.96
CA GLU A 54 12.55 32.51 12.00
C GLU A 54 12.90 33.49 10.83
N GLU A 55 12.07 33.51 9.79
CA GLU A 55 12.28 34.31 8.59
C GLU A 55 11.61 35.69 8.69
N LYS A 56 12.41 36.76 8.49
CA LYS A 56 11.89 38.13 8.52
C LYS A 56 11.08 38.45 7.27
N GLY A 57 9.89 39.01 7.47
CA GLY A 57 9.02 39.49 6.40
C GLY A 57 8.06 38.44 5.82
N ILE A 58 7.75 37.44 6.60
CA ILE A 58 6.68 36.49 6.37
C ILE A 58 5.78 36.50 7.61
N ASP A 59 4.50 36.76 7.42
CA ASP A 59 3.46 36.72 8.47
C ASP A 59 2.41 35.69 8.05
N ILE A 60 2.44 34.51 8.65
CA ILE A 60 1.51 33.40 8.36
C ILE A 60 1.00 32.79 9.67
N ASP A 61 -0.31 32.66 9.77
CA ASP A 61 -0.98 31.92 10.84
C ASP A 61 -1.08 30.44 10.41
N CYS A 62 -0.16 29.60 10.91
CA CYS A 62 -0.11 28.18 10.59
C CYS A 62 -1.14 27.38 11.41
N ILE A 63 -1.95 26.59 10.73
CA ILE A 63 -2.87 25.63 11.35
C ILE A 63 -2.38 24.21 11.00
N PHE A 64 -2.02 23.43 12.00
CA PHE A 64 -1.55 22.07 11.84
C PHE A 64 -2.69 21.11 11.51
N ARG A 65 -2.65 20.49 10.34
CA ARG A 65 -3.60 19.50 9.83
C ARG A 65 -2.85 18.38 9.09
N PRO A 66 -2.21 17.46 9.85
CA PRO A 66 -1.32 16.44 9.28
C PRO A 66 -2.04 15.46 8.35
N GLU A 67 -3.32 15.22 8.58
CA GLU A 67 -4.17 14.32 7.78
C GLU A 67 -4.67 14.93 6.47
N LEU A 68 -4.54 16.23 6.28
CA LEU A 68 -5.14 16.97 5.16
C LEU A 68 -4.76 16.40 3.79
N PHE A 69 -3.48 16.09 3.59
CA PHE A 69 -3.02 15.57 2.30
C PHE A 69 -3.48 14.13 2.07
N ASN A 70 -3.64 13.33 3.12
CA ASN A 70 -4.26 12.00 3.00
C ASN A 70 -5.74 12.13 2.61
N GLU A 71 -6.49 13.04 3.26
CA GLU A 71 -7.89 13.34 2.89
C GLU A 71 -8.03 13.73 1.42
N ILE A 72 -7.14 14.62 0.93
CA ILE A 72 -7.15 15.06 -0.48
C ILE A 72 -6.82 13.89 -1.44
N ARG A 73 -5.87 13.00 -1.05
CA ARG A 73 -5.40 11.89 -1.89
C ARG A 73 -6.31 10.67 -1.87
N MET A 74 -7.25 10.57 -0.92
CA MET A 74 -8.15 9.41 -0.83
C MET A 74 -8.90 9.17 -2.13
N VAL A 75 -9.49 10.21 -2.71
CA VAL A 75 -10.21 10.15 -3.99
C VAL A 75 -9.22 10.47 -5.10
N LYS A 76 -8.95 9.50 -5.94
CA LYS A 76 -7.95 9.59 -7.01
C LYS A 76 -8.53 10.31 -8.24
N THR A 77 -7.69 11.08 -8.93
CA THR A 77 -7.98 11.56 -10.27
C THR A 77 -7.90 10.40 -11.28
N GLU A 78 -8.50 10.54 -12.45
CA GLU A 78 -8.43 9.54 -13.52
C GLU A 78 -6.97 9.18 -13.89
N ASN A 79 -6.07 10.17 -13.93
CA ASN A 79 -4.66 9.94 -14.23
C ASN A 79 -3.95 9.13 -13.12
N GLU A 80 -4.31 9.33 -11.86
CA GLU A 80 -3.79 8.54 -10.73
C GLU A 80 -4.30 7.11 -10.80
N VAL A 81 -5.58 6.91 -11.10
CA VAL A 81 -6.18 5.58 -11.29
C VAL A 81 -5.44 4.80 -12.37
N GLU A 82 -5.13 5.41 -13.52
CA GLU A 82 -4.37 4.74 -14.59
C GLU A 82 -2.96 4.34 -14.15
N ILE A 83 -2.28 5.21 -13.38
CA ILE A 83 -0.95 4.87 -12.82
C ILE A 83 -1.06 3.74 -11.81
N MET A 84 -2.08 3.72 -10.96
CA MET A 84 -2.29 2.68 -9.96
C MET A 84 -2.70 1.35 -10.60
N ARG A 85 -3.42 1.38 -11.71
CA ARG A 85 -3.71 0.19 -12.52
C ARG A 85 -2.41 -0.47 -13.01
N GLU A 86 -1.50 0.31 -13.58
CA GLU A 86 -0.19 -0.17 -13.99
C GLU A 86 0.65 -0.67 -12.78
N ALA A 87 0.60 0.03 -11.66
CA ALA A 87 1.29 -0.38 -10.43
C ALA A 87 0.79 -1.75 -9.95
N ALA A 88 -0.52 -1.96 -9.90
CA ALA A 88 -1.14 -3.22 -9.51
C ALA A 88 -0.75 -4.36 -10.46
N ILE A 89 -0.82 -4.15 -11.78
CA ILE A 89 -0.45 -5.15 -12.80
C ILE A 89 1.03 -5.53 -12.70
N ILE A 90 1.92 -4.54 -12.60
CA ILE A 90 3.36 -4.78 -12.50
C ILE A 90 3.68 -5.55 -11.21
N ASN A 91 3.07 -5.19 -10.10
CA ASN A 91 3.25 -5.85 -8.81
C ASN A 91 2.75 -7.31 -8.85
N GLU A 92 1.52 -7.52 -9.31
CA GLU A 92 0.90 -8.85 -9.51
C GLU A 92 1.82 -9.76 -10.34
N GLN A 93 2.19 -9.31 -11.54
CA GLN A 93 3.02 -10.12 -12.46
C GLN A 93 4.39 -10.43 -11.88
N SER A 94 4.95 -9.53 -11.09
CA SER A 94 6.26 -9.74 -10.48
C SER A 94 6.19 -10.73 -9.31
N MET A 95 5.14 -10.66 -8.49
CA MET A 95 4.93 -11.63 -7.42
C MET A 95 4.59 -13.02 -7.98
N LEU A 96 3.74 -13.11 -8.99
CA LEU A 96 3.42 -14.40 -9.63
C LEU A 96 4.64 -15.05 -10.23
N ALA A 97 5.52 -14.27 -10.85
CA ALA A 97 6.80 -14.77 -11.35
C ALA A 97 7.72 -15.30 -10.21
N ALA A 98 7.67 -14.66 -9.03
CA ALA A 98 8.41 -15.17 -7.87
C ALA A 98 7.80 -16.46 -7.30
N ILE A 99 6.47 -16.60 -7.31
CA ILE A 99 5.79 -17.86 -6.96
C ILE A 99 6.18 -18.97 -7.95
N ASP A 100 6.18 -18.68 -9.25
CA ASP A 100 6.59 -19.66 -10.28
C ASP A 100 8.08 -20.05 -10.18
N PHE A 101 8.92 -19.17 -9.64
CA PHE A 101 10.35 -19.44 -9.38
C PHE A 101 10.55 -20.27 -8.09
N MET A 102 9.55 -20.37 -7.22
CA MET A 102 9.61 -21.07 -5.94
C MET A 102 9.97 -22.55 -6.13
N SER A 103 10.81 -23.05 -5.24
CA SER A 103 11.18 -24.47 -5.18
C SER A 103 11.44 -24.89 -3.73
N GLU A 104 11.40 -26.19 -3.46
CA GLU A 104 11.78 -26.73 -2.15
C GLU A 104 13.22 -26.32 -1.79
N GLY A 105 13.40 -25.73 -0.60
CA GLY A 105 14.67 -25.20 -0.12
C GLY A 105 14.95 -23.75 -0.51
N ALA A 106 14.13 -23.12 -1.34
CA ALA A 106 14.26 -21.70 -1.63
C ALA A 106 14.04 -20.86 -0.37
N THR A 107 14.91 -19.88 -0.15
CA THR A 107 14.78 -18.95 0.98
C THR A 107 13.86 -17.78 0.60
N TRP A 108 13.27 -17.16 1.62
CA TRP A 108 12.53 -15.91 1.42
C TRP A 108 13.38 -14.84 0.70
N GLU A 109 14.63 -14.67 1.08
CA GLU A 109 15.52 -13.66 0.47
C GLU A 109 15.75 -13.93 -1.03
N GLU A 110 15.85 -15.20 -1.45
CA GLU A 110 15.97 -15.55 -2.87
C GLU A 110 14.70 -15.18 -3.64
N LEU A 111 13.53 -15.45 -3.09
CA LEU A 111 12.24 -15.13 -3.70
C LEU A 111 12.00 -13.61 -3.72
N GLU A 112 12.31 -12.90 -2.63
CA GLU A 112 12.21 -11.43 -2.59
C GLU A 112 13.15 -10.77 -3.60
N ASN A 113 14.40 -11.19 -3.66
CA ASN A 113 15.38 -10.68 -4.65
C ASN A 113 14.92 -10.95 -6.09
N PHE A 114 14.30 -12.09 -6.34
CA PHE A 114 13.73 -12.39 -7.65
C PHE A 114 12.55 -11.46 -7.96
N TYR A 115 11.63 -11.27 -7.02
CA TYR A 115 10.53 -10.32 -7.14
C TYR A 115 11.03 -8.90 -7.42
N MET A 116 12.03 -8.39 -6.67
CA MET A 116 12.63 -7.07 -6.88
C MET A 116 13.19 -6.93 -8.30
N SER A 117 13.83 -7.99 -8.81
CA SER A 117 14.34 -8.05 -10.19
C SER A 117 13.21 -7.99 -11.22
N GLU A 118 12.11 -8.71 -10.99
CA GLU A 118 10.95 -8.74 -11.88
C GLU A 118 10.21 -7.39 -11.89
N MET A 119 10.09 -6.73 -10.74
CA MET A 119 9.58 -5.36 -10.64
C MET A 119 10.40 -4.39 -11.49
N ALA A 120 11.74 -4.44 -11.35
CA ALA A 120 12.65 -3.58 -12.11
C ALA A 120 12.58 -3.82 -13.62
N LYS A 121 12.50 -5.08 -14.06
CA LYS A 121 12.34 -5.45 -15.49
C LYS A 121 11.06 -4.88 -16.11
N ARG A 122 10.01 -4.73 -15.33
CA ARG A 122 8.71 -4.16 -15.75
C ARG A 122 8.61 -2.66 -15.58
N GLY A 123 9.70 -1.98 -15.17
CA GLY A 123 9.76 -0.53 -14.98
C GLY A 123 9.17 -0.07 -13.64
N GLY A 124 8.86 -0.99 -12.74
CA GLY A 124 8.45 -0.73 -11.37
C GLY A 124 9.63 -0.73 -10.39
N ARG A 125 9.30 -0.61 -9.11
CA ARG A 125 10.23 -0.73 -7.99
C ARG A 125 9.59 -1.59 -6.92
N GLY A 126 10.17 -2.72 -6.57
CA GLY A 126 9.78 -3.50 -5.40
C GLY A 126 10.06 -2.73 -4.11
N VAL A 127 9.16 -2.83 -3.16
CA VAL A 127 9.32 -2.29 -1.80
C VAL A 127 9.67 -3.42 -0.85
N TYR A 128 8.84 -4.45 -0.82
CA TYR A 128 9.12 -5.72 -0.14
C TYR A 128 8.27 -6.85 -0.77
N MET A 129 8.64 -8.09 -0.46
CA MET A 129 7.77 -9.25 -0.60
C MET A 129 7.98 -10.15 0.62
N MET A 130 6.95 -10.29 1.45
CA MET A 130 6.94 -11.28 2.52
C MET A 130 6.62 -12.66 1.95
N CYS A 131 7.26 -13.68 2.52
CA CYS A 131 6.96 -15.08 2.28
C CYS A 131 6.90 -15.79 3.63
N GLY A 132 5.69 -16.05 4.10
CA GLY A 132 5.47 -16.86 5.31
C GLY A 132 5.39 -18.33 4.94
N VAL A 133 6.19 -19.20 5.57
CA VAL A 133 6.18 -20.64 5.37
C VAL A 133 5.75 -21.33 6.66
N GLY A 134 4.63 -22.06 6.63
CA GLY A 134 4.02 -22.56 7.84
C GLY A 134 3.78 -21.43 8.84
N GLU A 135 4.27 -21.58 10.06
CA GLU A 135 4.19 -20.56 11.12
C GLU A 135 5.37 -19.56 11.11
N LEU A 136 6.35 -19.75 10.22
CA LEU A 136 7.58 -18.95 10.20
C LEU A 136 7.46 -17.79 9.22
N PRO A 137 7.49 -16.53 9.67
CA PRO A 137 7.69 -15.41 8.77
C PRO A 137 9.10 -15.50 8.16
N ASN A 138 9.22 -15.26 6.87
CA ASN A 138 10.48 -15.30 6.14
C ASN A 138 11.21 -16.65 6.27
N GLY A 139 10.47 -17.75 6.11
CA GLY A 139 11.00 -19.11 6.22
C GLY A 139 11.71 -19.60 4.94
N VAL A 140 12.11 -20.86 5.01
CA VAL A 140 12.60 -21.64 3.85
C VAL A 140 11.40 -22.43 3.32
N CYS A 141 11.19 -22.41 2.01
CA CYS A 141 10.07 -23.11 1.37
C CYS A 141 10.21 -24.63 1.55
N GLU A 142 9.24 -25.23 2.19
CA GLU A 142 9.17 -26.66 2.48
C GLU A 142 7.98 -27.30 1.78
N LYS A 143 8.15 -28.55 1.34
CA LYS A 143 7.09 -29.28 0.68
C LYS A 143 5.93 -29.58 1.63
N GLY A 144 4.72 -29.24 1.18
CA GLY A 144 3.48 -29.50 1.93
C GLY A 144 3.13 -28.42 2.95
N GLU A 145 4.04 -27.46 3.23
CA GLU A 145 3.73 -26.34 4.11
C GLU A 145 2.90 -25.27 3.39
N PRO A 146 1.98 -24.57 4.08
CA PRO A 146 1.33 -23.40 3.52
C PRO A 146 2.33 -22.27 3.33
N ILE A 147 2.32 -21.64 2.16
CA ILE A 147 3.21 -20.53 1.84
C ILE A 147 2.33 -19.34 1.47
N MET A 148 2.39 -18.28 2.27
CA MET A 148 1.75 -17.01 1.97
C MET A 148 2.75 -16.03 1.36
N PHE A 149 2.27 -15.24 0.43
CA PHE A 149 3.01 -14.15 -0.19
C PHE A 149 2.23 -12.85 -0.03
N ASP A 150 2.95 -11.80 0.28
CA ASP A 150 2.44 -10.44 0.39
C ASP A 150 3.50 -9.50 -0.21
N ALA A 151 3.15 -8.84 -1.32
CA ALA A 151 4.09 -8.06 -2.11
C ALA A 151 3.62 -6.65 -2.34
N LEU A 152 4.46 -5.70 -1.95
CA LEU A 152 4.28 -4.27 -2.16
C LEU A 152 5.28 -3.75 -3.18
N GLY A 153 4.78 -3.15 -4.25
CA GLY A 153 5.59 -2.54 -5.29
C GLY A 153 5.11 -1.15 -5.68
N GLN A 154 5.92 -0.43 -6.44
CA GLN A 154 5.61 0.92 -6.89
C GLN A 154 5.81 1.06 -8.40
N TYR A 155 4.91 1.81 -9.04
CA TYR A 155 5.10 2.37 -10.36
C TYR A 155 4.82 3.87 -10.33
N LYS A 156 5.75 4.69 -10.81
CA LYS A 156 5.67 6.17 -10.73
C LYS A 156 5.29 6.69 -9.32
N ARG A 157 5.77 6.03 -8.28
CA ARG A 157 5.55 6.33 -6.85
C ARG A 157 4.21 5.87 -6.28
N TYR A 158 3.26 5.43 -7.09
CA TYR A 158 2.02 4.81 -6.60
C TYR A 158 2.24 3.35 -6.31
N HIS A 159 1.61 2.87 -5.24
CA HIS A 159 1.73 1.49 -4.80
C HIS A 159 0.75 0.57 -5.53
N GLY A 160 1.19 -0.66 -5.77
CA GLY A 160 0.36 -1.83 -5.99
C GLY A 160 0.61 -2.80 -4.86
N ASP A 161 -0.43 -3.39 -4.33
CA ASP A 161 -0.40 -4.30 -3.19
C ASP A 161 -1.15 -5.57 -3.54
N PHE A 162 -0.56 -6.74 -3.26
CA PHE A 162 -1.08 -7.99 -3.78
C PHE A 162 -0.62 -9.19 -2.94
N GLY A 163 -1.58 -10.02 -2.53
CA GLY A 163 -1.33 -11.19 -1.70
C GLY A 163 -1.94 -12.46 -2.29
N ARG A 164 -1.19 -13.55 -2.26
CA ARG A 164 -1.64 -14.90 -2.64
C ARG A 164 -0.98 -15.95 -1.74
N CYS A 165 -1.44 -17.18 -1.89
CA CYS A 165 -0.83 -18.33 -1.24
C CYS A 165 -0.48 -19.42 -2.24
N ALA A 166 0.48 -20.26 -1.84
CA ALA A 166 0.96 -21.37 -2.63
C ALA A 166 1.35 -22.56 -1.74
N VAL A 167 1.65 -23.68 -2.38
CA VAL A 167 2.17 -24.89 -1.74
C VAL A 167 3.12 -25.59 -2.69
N ILE A 168 4.19 -26.16 -2.19
CA ILE A 168 5.04 -27.05 -2.99
C ILE A 168 4.47 -28.47 -2.95
N GLY A 169 4.09 -28.99 -4.12
CA GLY A 169 3.41 -30.27 -4.26
C GLY A 169 1.91 -30.16 -4.07
N ASN A 170 1.26 -31.23 -3.66
CA ASN A 170 -0.20 -31.24 -3.51
C ASN A 170 -0.65 -30.53 -2.22
N PRO A 171 -1.64 -29.64 -2.28
CA PRO A 171 -2.22 -29.05 -1.09
C PRO A 171 -2.88 -30.08 -0.19
N SER A 172 -2.73 -29.96 1.11
CA SER A 172 -3.47 -30.75 2.07
C SER A 172 -4.94 -30.33 2.12
N GLN A 173 -5.79 -31.18 2.72
CA GLN A 173 -7.20 -30.83 2.93
C GLN A 173 -7.36 -29.53 3.73
N LEU A 174 -6.48 -29.30 4.71
CA LEU A 174 -6.46 -28.06 5.49
C LEU A 174 -6.18 -26.83 4.64
N HIS A 175 -5.21 -26.89 3.69
CA HIS A 175 -4.94 -25.81 2.75
C HIS A 175 -6.19 -25.47 1.93
N ILE A 176 -6.84 -26.49 1.38
CA ILE A 176 -8.03 -26.33 0.53
C ILE A 176 -9.15 -25.65 1.33
N GLU A 177 -9.41 -26.13 2.56
CA GLU A 177 -10.48 -25.60 3.42
C GLU A 177 -10.24 -24.15 3.83
N ARG A 178 -9.00 -23.79 4.24
CA ARG A 178 -8.68 -22.41 4.64
C ARG A 178 -8.68 -21.47 3.45
N HIS A 179 -8.16 -21.94 2.32
CA HIS A 179 -8.21 -21.18 1.08
C HIS A 179 -9.66 -20.94 0.64
N GLN A 180 -10.51 -21.97 0.69
CA GLN A 180 -11.93 -21.81 0.38
C GLN A 180 -12.62 -20.83 1.34
N ALA A 181 -12.26 -20.82 2.62
CA ALA A 181 -12.80 -19.86 3.58
C ALA A 181 -12.48 -18.41 3.21
N ILE A 182 -11.27 -18.13 2.70
CA ILE A 182 -10.92 -16.79 2.18
C ILE A 182 -11.74 -16.44 0.95
N LEU A 183 -11.95 -17.40 0.03
CA LEU A 183 -12.79 -17.18 -1.16
C LEU A 183 -14.23 -16.84 -0.78
N GLU A 184 -14.81 -17.51 0.21
CA GLU A 184 -16.13 -17.16 0.75
C GLU A 184 -16.14 -15.76 1.37
N GLY A 185 -15.05 -15.38 2.05
CA GLY A 185 -14.84 -14.02 2.55
C GLY A 185 -14.82 -12.99 1.43
N TRP A 186 -14.13 -13.27 0.33
CA TRP A 186 -14.08 -12.41 -0.86
C TRP A 186 -15.46 -12.25 -1.51
N GLU A 187 -16.19 -13.36 -1.68
CA GLU A 187 -17.56 -13.30 -2.22
C GLU A 187 -18.45 -12.40 -1.34
N LYS A 188 -18.31 -12.50 -0.01
CA LYS A 188 -19.02 -11.62 0.92
C LYS A 188 -18.59 -10.16 0.81
N ALA A 189 -17.29 -9.87 0.66
CA ALA A 189 -16.78 -8.53 0.52
C ALA A 189 -17.40 -7.78 -0.67
N LYS A 190 -17.62 -8.47 -1.80
CA LYS A 190 -18.19 -7.88 -3.02
C LYS A 190 -19.56 -7.21 -2.82
N GLU A 191 -20.34 -7.63 -1.83
CA GLU A 191 -21.64 -7.03 -1.53
C GLU A 191 -21.51 -5.57 -1.05
N PHE A 192 -20.35 -5.23 -0.47
CA PHE A 192 -20.07 -3.95 0.18
C PHE A 192 -19.07 -3.07 -0.56
N LEU A 193 -18.45 -3.56 -1.65
CA LEU A 193 -17.50 -2.78 -2.46
C LEU A 193 -18.21 -1.79 -3.38
N LYS A 194 -18.75 -0.73 -2.78
CA LYS A 194 -19.49 0.33 -3.49
C LYS A 194 -19.53 1.61 -2.67
N PRO A 195 -19.78 2.77 -3.27
CA PRO A 195 -19.94 4.02 -2.54
C PRO A 195 -20.96 3.93 -1.41
N GLY A 196 -20.63 4.53 -0.27
CA GLY A 196 -21.47 4.56 0.94
C GLY A 196 -21.22 3.45 1.94
N SER A 197 -20.56 2.36 1.57
CA SER A 197 -20.08 1.35 2.52
C SER A 197 -18.88 1.88 3.32
N THR A 198 -18.60 1.30 4.49
CA THR A 198 -17.45 1.69 5.30
C THR A 198 -16.43 0.56 5.42
N TYR A 199 -15.18 0.91 5.72
CA TYR A 199 -14.11 -0.08 5.97
C TYR A 199 -14.48 -1.05 7.08
N ASP A 200 -15.03 -0.54 8.20
CA ASP A 200 -15.45 -1.38 9.32
C ASP A 200 -16.58 -2.32 8.91
N GLN A 201 -17.55 -1.83 8.12
CA GLN A 201 -18.64 -2.68 7.63
C GLN A 201 -18.09 -3.84 6.79
N ILE A 202 -17.19 -3.59 5.84
CA ILE A 202 -16.57 -4.65 5.05
C ILE A 202 -15.85 -5.64 5.96
N SER A 203 -15.00 -5.13 6.84
CA SER A 203 -14.18 -5.92 7.78
C SER A 203 -15.04 -6.81 8.68
N GLU A 204 -16.09 -6.27 9.29
CA GLU A 204 -16.98 -6.99 10.22
C GLU A 204 -17.88 -8.01 9.51
N GLU A 205 -18.47 -7.64 8.38
CA GLU A 205 -19.36 -8.53 7.63
C GLU A 205 -18.61 -9.73 7.07
N VAL A 206 -17.42 -9.51 6.50
CA VAL A 206 -16.57 -10.60 5.99
C VAL A 206 -16.10 -11.49 7.13
N GLY A 207 -15.56 -10.91 8.20
CA GLY A 207 -15.08 -11.68 9.34
C GLY A 207 -16.18 -12.51 9.99
N SER A 208 -17.37 -11.93 10.19
CA SER A 208 -18.54 -12.63 10.75
C SER A 208 -19.03 -13.74 9.83
N HIS A 209 -19.04 -13.51 8.53
CA HIS A 209 -19.44 -14.51 7.54
C HIS A 209 -18.51 -15.73 7.60
N VAL A 210 -17.20 -15.54 7.50
CA VAL A 210 -16.23 -16.65 7.51
C VAL A 210 -16.29 -17.44 8.83
N ARG A 211 -16.40 -16.75 9.97
CA ARG A 211 -16.59 -17.44 11.27
C ARG A 211 -17.89 -18.25 11.33
N SER A 212 -18.96 -17.77 10.71
CA SER A 212 -20.23 -18.51 10.64
C SER A 212 -20.15 -19.84 9.86
N LEU A 213 -19.13 -19.99 9.00
CA LEU A 213 -18.81 -21.22 8.29
C LEU A 213 -18.01 -22.23 9.14
N GLY A 214 -17.71 -21.90 10.40
CA GLY A 214 -16.98 -22.76 11.33
C GLY A 214 -15.48 -22.43 11.46
N PHE A 215 -15.02 -21.31 10.92
CA PHE A 215 -13.62 -20.87 11.01
C PHE A 215 -13.47 -19.80 12.10
N ASP A 216 -13.69 -20.17 13.36
CA ASP A 216 -13.72 -19.26 14.51
C ASP A 216 -12.42 -18.46 14.71
N SER A 217 -11.27 -19.00 14.26
CA SER A 217 -9.97 -18.37 14.31
C SER A 217 -9.76 -17.27 13.25
N PHE A 218 -10.65 -17.18 12.25
CA PHE A 218 -10.53 -16.17 11.21
C PHE A 218 -10.69 -14.76 11.77
N ARG A 219 -9.70 -13.92 11.53
CA ARG A 219 -9.72 -12.50 11.93
C ARG A 219 -10.40 -11.67 10.86
N ASN A 220 -10.97 -10.55 11.28
CA ASN A 220 -11.54 -9.60 10.34
C ASN A 220 -10.46 -9.12 9.35
N PRO A 221 -10.79 -9.01 8.05
CA PRO A 221 -9.90 -8.44 7.06
C PRO A 221 -9.45 -7.03 7.43
N VAL A 222 -8.27 -6.67 6.95
CA VAL A 222 -7.80 -5.29 7.00
C VAL A 222 -8.20 -4.60 5.70
N VAL A 223 -8.94 -3.49 5.81
CA VAL A 223 -9.26 -2.62 4.67
C VAL A 223 -8.47 -1.33 4.84
N HIS A 224 -7.77 -0.91 3.81
CA HIS A 224 -6.99 0.34 3.84
C HIS A 224 -6.92 0.99 2.47
N GLY A 225 -6.75 2.32 2.45
CA GLY A 225 -6.50 3.06 1.22
C GLY A 225 -5.09 2.83 0.71
N LEU A 226 -4.93 2.88 -0.60
CA LEU A 226 -3.66 2.69 -1.29
C LEU A 226 -3.40 3.91 -2.18
N GLY A 227 -2.13 4.32 -2.31
CA GLY A 227 -1.78 5.46 -3.16
C GLY A 227 -0.30 5.75 -3.18
N LEU A 228 0.08 6.98 -2.86
CA LEU A 228 1.48 7.40 -2.70
C LEU A 228 2.13 6.80 -1.45
N GLU A 229 1.32 6.42 -0.47
CA GLU A 229 1.71 5.63 0.70
C GLU A 229 1.06 4.25 0.62
N HIS A 230 1.65 3.25 1.28
CA HIS A 230 1.09 1.90 1.41
C HIS A 230 -0.28 1.95 2.11
N THR A 231 -0.38 2.65 3.23
CA THR A 231 -1.65 2.98 3.87
C THR A 231 -1.88 4.48 3.69
N ASP A 232 -2.61 4.85 2.63
CA ASP A 232 -2.79 6.25 2.22
C ASP A 232 -4.10 6.86 2.75
N ASP A 233 -4.50 6.40 3.94
CA ASP A 233 -5.67 6.91 4.65
C ASP A 233 -5.32 8.04 5.60
N PRO A 234 -6.28 8.95 5.92
CA PRO A 234 -6.13 9.94 6.98
C PRO A 234 -5.79 9.26 8.31
N LYS A 235 -4.69 9.69 8.92
CA LYS A 235 -4.24 9.19 10.22
C LYS A 235 -4.83 10.05 11.33
N ASN A 236 -5.50 9.42 12.30
CA ASN A 236 -6.03 10.17 13.44
C ASN A 236 -4.90 10.46 14.46
N ILE A 237 -4.28 11.62 14.34
CA ILE A 237 -3.19 12.09 15.25
C ILE A 237 -3.76 12.68 16.55
N GLY A 238 -4.88 12.29 16.99
CA GLY A 238 -5.46 12.75 18.27
C GLY A 238 -6.06 11.61 19.07
N THR A 239 -6.06 10.41 18.52
CA THR A 239 -6.62 9.22 19.16
C THR A 239 -5.54 8.30 19.70
N GLN A 240 -5.95 7.29 20.43
CA GLN A 240 -5.03 6.26 20.95
C GLN A 240 -4.28 5.57 19.81
N PRO A 241 -2.98 5.26 19.98
CA PRO A 241 -2.24 4.49 18.99
C PRO A 241 -2.95 3.19 18.61
N GLY A 242 -3.10 2.93 17.32
CA GLY A 242 -3.74 1.72 16.79
C GLY A 242 -5.25 1.83 16.52
N VAL A 243 -5.90 2.97 16.80
CA VAL A 243 -7.27 3.21 16.37
C VAL A 243 -7.24 3.65 14.91
N LYS A 244 -7.71 2.79 14.02
CA LYS A 244 -7.99 3.16 12.62
C LYS A 244 -9.32 3.90 12.54
N ILE A 245 -9.39 4.96 11.75
CA ILE A 245 -10.66 5.61 11.44
C ILE A 245 -11.27 4.83 10.28
N SER A 246 -12.50 4.38 10.48
CA SER A 246 -13.28 3.82 9.39
C SER A 246 -13.56 4.90 8.35
N GLN A 247 -13.23 4.63 7.08
CA GLN A 247 -13.52 5.53 5.98
C GLN A 247 -14.79 5.07 5.27
N THR A 248 -15.56 6.03 4.75
CA THR A 248 -16.69 5.74 3.87
C THR A 248 -16.19 5.70 2.43
N LEU A 249 -16.51 4.64 1.70
CA LEU A 249 -16.14 4.49 0.31
C LEU A 249 -16.80 5.55 -0.58
N GLU A 250 -16.00 6.14 -1.43
CA GLU A 250 -16.42 7.07 -2.47
C GLU A 250 -15.87 6.61 -3.82
N LYS A 251 -16.52 7.01 -4.89
CA LYS A 251 -16.01 6.79 -6.27
C LYS A 251 -14.56 7.27 -6.39
N ASN A 252 -13.77 6.54 -7.13
CA ASN A 252 -12.34 6.78 -7.38
C ASN A 252 -11.44 6.63 -6.13
N MET A 253 -11.94 6.10 -5.02
CA MET A 253 -11.05 5.57 -3.99
C MET A 253 -10.42 4.28 -4.48
N VAL A 254 -9.12 4.11 -4.19
CA VAL A 254 -8.40 2.86 -4.39
C VAL A 254 -8.04 2.32 -3.03
N ILE A 255 -8.50 1.12 -2.75
CA ILE A 255 -8.34 0.43 -1.47
C ILE A 255 -7.73 -0.95 -1.67
N ASN A 256 -7.20 -1.50 -0.60
CA ASN A 256 -6.84 -2.91 -0.52
C ASN A 256 -7.72 -3.64 0.49
N ILE A 257 -7.96 -4.91 0.22
CA ILE A 257 -8.61 -5.83 1.16
C ILE A 257 -7.64 -6.96 1.42
N ASP A 258 -7.06 -6.94 2.58
CA ASP A 258 -6.06 -7.87 3.05
C ASP A 258 -6.72 -8.90 3.97
N MET A 259 -6.72 -10.19 3.55
CA MET A 259 -7.39 -11.31 4.21
C MET A 259 -6.38 -12.42 4.56
N PRO A 260 -5.50 -12.23 5.55
CA PRO A 260 -4.68 -13.31 6.07
C PRO A 260 -5.53 -14.23 6.95
N PHE A 261 -5.49 -15.54 6.66
CA PHE A 261 -6.04 -16.54 7.55
C PHE A 261 -4.89 -17.34 8.17
N THR A 262 -4.54 -16.98 9.39
CA THR A 262 -3.42 -17.57 10.15
C THR A 262 -3.95 -18.41 11.30
N GLU A 263 -3.47 -19.65 11.42
CA GLU A 263 -3.74 -20.54 12.56
C GLU A 263 -2.45 -20.97 13.23
N ILE A 264 -2.42 -20.88 14.56
CA ILE A 264 -1.30 -21.36 15.38
C ILE A 264 -1.19 -22.87 15.25
N GLY A 265 0.01 -23.38 14.99
CA GLY A 265 0.29 -24.80 14.79
C GLY A 265 0.12 -25.28 13.35
N TRP A 266 -0.23 -24.38 12.42
CA TRP A 266 -0.38 -24.72 11.01
C TRP A 266 0.29 -23.74 10.06
N GLY A 267 -0.03 -22.46 10.12
CA GLY A 267 0.50 -21.45 9.23
C GLY A 267 -0.56 -20.50 8.69
N SER A 268 -0.38 -20.05 7.45
CA SER A 268 -1.21 -18.99 6.86
C SER A 268 -1.54 -19.25 5.41
N VAL A 269 -2.77 -18.90 5.02
CA VAL A 269 -3.14 -18.60 3.63
C VAL A 269 -3.50 -17.13 3.53
N HIS A 270 -3.33 -16.54 2.36
CA HIS A 270 -3.48 -15.10 2.17
C HIS A 270 -4.13 -14.79 0.83
N MET A 271 -4.99 -13.79 0.81
CA MET A 271 -5.51 -13.18 -0.40
C MET A 271 -5.64 -11.68 -0.20
N GLU A 272 -5.12 -10.93 -1.11
CA GLU A 272 -5.14 -9.48 -1.10
C GLU A 272 -5.19 -8.94 -2.53
N ASP A 273 -6.08 -7.99 -2.76
CA ASP A 273 -6.23 -7.33 -4.06
C ASP A 273 -6.44 -5.83 -3.93
N THR A 274 -5.90 -5.10 -4.91
CA THR A 274 -6.13 -3.67 -5.09
C THR A 274 -7.45 -3.43 -5.84
N ILE A 275 -8.32 -2.63 -5.28
CA ILE A 275 -9.71 -2.41 -5.69
C ILE A 275 -9.93 -0.91 -5.97
N LEU A 276 -10.49 -0.59 -7.14
CA LEU A 276 -11.03 0.72 -7.47
C LEU A 276 -12.53 0.74 -7.20
N ILE A 277 -13.00 1.73 -6.44
CA ILE A 277 -14.43 1.97 -6.24
C ILE A 277 -14.98 2.77 -7.43
N THR A 278 -16.02 2.24 -8.07
CA THR A 278 -16.70 2.85 -9.24
C THR A 278 -17.98 3.59 -8.83
N ASP A 279 -18.80 4.02 -9.78
CA ASP A 279 -20.05 4.75 -9.49
C ASP A 279 -21.05 3.93 -8.68
N ASP A 280 -21.12 2.61 -8.91
CA ASP A 280 -22.14 1.72 -8.35
C ASP A 280 -21.60 0.37 -7.86
N GLY A 281 -20.27 0.19 -7.85
CA GLY A 281 -19.61 -1.04 -7.49
C GLY A 281 -18.10 -0.88 -7.40
N PHE A 282 -17.38 -1.83 -7.97
CA PHE A 282 -15.93 -1.86 -7.92
C PHE A 282 -15.31 -2.51 -9.17
N GLU A 283 -14.03 -2.28 -9.34
CA GLU A 283 -13.16 -2.96 -10.29
C GLU A 283 -11.91 -3.46 -9.57
N ARG A 284 -11.52 -4.71 -9.82
CA ARG A 284 -10.18 -5.20 -9.40
C ARG A 284 -9.16 -4.63 -10.36
N LEU A 285 -8.10 -4.04 -9.83
CA LEU A 285 -6.97 -3.56 -10.64
C LEU A 285 -5.96 -4.67 -10.94
N SER A 286 -6.04 -5.78 -10.22
CA SER A 286 -5.34 -7.04 -10.50
C SER A 286 -6.17 -7.94 -11.42
N SER A 287 -5.54 -8.85 -12.15
CA SER A 287 -6.19 -9.76 -13.09
C SER A 287 -6.05 -11.24 -12.73
N ALA A 288 -5.16 -11.57 -11.81
CA ALA A 288 -4.89 -12.94 -11.40
C ALA A 288 -6.14 -13.63 -10.82
N ASP A 289 -6.26 -14.91 -11.09
CA ASP A 289 -7.23 -15.76 -10.41
C ASP A 289 -6.94 -15.87 -8.90
N PHE A 290 -7.86 -16.52 -8.20
CA PHE A 290 -7.74 -16.80 -6.77
C PHE A 290 -7.34 -18.25 -6.49
N ASP A 291 -6.85 -18.97 -7.48
CA ASP A 291 -6.50 -20.37 -7.31
C ASP A 291 -5.34 -20.54 -6.32
N LEU A 292 -5.45 -21.56 -5.47
CA LEU A 292 -4.34 -21.99 -4.64
C LEU A 292 -3.24 -22.57 -5.54
N ARG A 293 -2.13 -21.85 -5.63
CA ARG A 293 -1.03 -22.22 -6.52
C ARG A 293 -0.25 -23.40 -5.98
N SER A 294 0.09 -24.32 -6.88
CA SER A 294 0.94 -25.47 -6.57
C SER A 294 2.09 -25.59 -7.55
N SER A 295 3.32 -25.79 -7.08
CA SER A 295 4.54 -25.98 -7.85
C SER A 295 5.08 -27.40 -7.71
#